data_10e4055aedfc960726b516b67e813579
#
_entry.id   10e4055aedfc960726b516b67e813579
#
_cell.length_a   1.000
_cell.length_b   1.000
_cell.length_c   1.000
_cell.angle_alpha   90.00
_cell.angle_beta   90.00
_cell.angle_gamma   90.00
#
_symmetry.space_group_name_H-M   'P 1'
#
loop_
_entity.id
_entity.type
_entity.pdbx_description
1 polymer ?
#
loop_
_entity_poly.entity_id
_entity_poly.type
_entity_poly.pdbx_seq_one_letter_code
_entity_poly.pdbx_strand_id
1 'polypeptide(L)'
;EIAQCLVGSEMCIRDRDRIDDVTAQDSLKDLSYFLSEYYKKKVIILLDEYDTPMQEAYIHGYWDEFVNFMRGLLNSTFKTNPYMERAIMTGITRVSKESVFSDLNNLVVVTTTSEQYADCFGFTEKEVFESIEKYGMSDKKAVVKQWYDGFTFGSLKDIYNPWSITNFLKEKKLKPYWAATSSNALISRLIQESSAEIKSLMESLVNGKSIEVNFDEQIVFNRLEKDESAIWSLLLASGYLKVDSIVHKGITLEPWYRLSITNLETISMFSNLFKGWFADVSSNYNEFVKALFSGDVKAMNVYMNDVAMSTFSSFDTGNHPSDRSQPERFYHGFVLGLLVDIRDNYEVLSNRESGFGRYDVVLVPREKGRDAFVMEFKVFDDSEESGLEDTVAAALRQIDEKNYDTQLLDRGISENNIKHYGFAFCGKKVLIGC
;
A
#
# COMPACT_ATOMS: atom_id res chain seq x y z
N GLU A 1 1.74 -14.71 43.90
CA GLU A 1 3.01 -15.49 44.01
C GLU A 1 3.98 -15.14 42.89
N ILE A 2 3.58 -15.06 41.62
CA ILE A 2 4.41 -14.52 40.52
C ILE A 2 4.80 -13.06 40.81
N ALA A 3 3.91 -12.26 41.37
CA ALA A 3 4.21 -10.93 41.85
C ALA A 3 5.26 -10.92 42.99
N GLN A 4 5.40 -11.97 43.77
CA GLN A 4 6.41 -12.07 44.82
C GLN A 4 7.80 -12.44 44.30
N CYS A 5 7.90 -13.20 43.20
CA CYS A 5 9.18 -13.40 42.51
C CYS A 5 9.63 -12.15 41.75
N LEU A 6 8.67 -11.33 41.28
CA LEU A 6 8.91 -9.99 40.71
C LEU A 6 9.17 -8.94 41.81
N VAL A 7 8.84 -9.20 43.08
CA VAL A 7 9.04 -8.31 44.24
C VAL A 7 10.52 -8.23 44.67
N GLY A 8 11.35 -9.21 44.31
CA GLY A 8 12.82 -9.03 44.32
C GLY A 8 13.28 -7.88 43.40
N SER A 9 12.40 -7.45 42.48
CA SER A 9 12.57 -6.30 41.60
C SER A 9 11.97 -5.01 42.14
N GLU A 10 11.45 -4.94 43.37
CA GLU A 10 11.03 -3.64 43.94
C GLU A 10 12.18 -2.63 44.00
N MET A 11 13.41 -3.09 44.15
CA MET A 11 14.58 -2.26 43.94
C MET A 11 14.69 -1.73 42.51
N CYS A 12 14.39 -2.52 41.51
CA CYS A 12 14.41 -2.12 40.11
C CYS A 12 13.24 -1.19 39.75
N ILE A 13 12.07 -1.36 40.38
CA ILE A 13 10.90 -0.46 40.15
C ILE A 13 11.12 0.92 40.79
N ARG A 14 11.84 1.00 41.93
CA ARG A 14 12.21 2.28 42.55
C ARG A 14 13.32 3.03 41.82
N ASP A 15 14.14 2.34 41.06
CA ASP A 15 15.24 2.92 40.27
C ASP A 15 14.89 3.06 38.74
N ARG A 16 13.61 3.24 38.39
CA ARG A 16 13.18 3.42 36.98
C ARG A 16 13.98 4.47 36.22
N ASP A 17 14.45 5.49 36.92
CA ASP A 17 15.26 6.59 36.36
C ASP A 17 16.76 6.21 36.19
N ARG A 18 17.13 4.94 36.47
CA ARG A 18 18.52 4.46 36.44
C ARG A 18 18.74 3.17 35.62
N ILE A 19 17.72 2.64 34.95
CA ILE A 19 17.88 1.49 34.06
C ILE A 19 18.63 1.99 32.83
N ASP A 20 19.87 1.54 32.66
CA ASP A 20 20.61 1.77 31.43
C ASP A 20 20.18 0.82 30.32
N ASP A 21 20.57 1.13 29.10
CA ASP A 21 20.20 0.33 27.92
C ASP A 21 20.69 -1.12 28.00
N VAL A 22 21.84 -1.40 28.62
CA VAL A 22 22.38 -2.74 28.76
C VAL A 22 21.50 -3.57 29.67
N THR A 23 21.09 -3.02 30.82
CA THR A 23 20.18 -3.69 31.75
C THR A 23 18.82 -3.92 31.10
N ALA A 24 18.31 -2.95 30.33
CA ALA A 24 17.07 -3.11 29.59
C ALA A 24 17.15 -4.19 28.48
N GLN A 25 18.28 -4.29 27.79
CA GLN A 25 18.54 -5.32 26.78
C GLN A 25 18.59 -6.76 27.35
N ASP A 26 18.99 -6.93 28.60
CA ASP A 26 19.03 -8.24 29.27
C ASP A 26 17.69 -8.63 29.91
N SER A 27 16.74 -7.75 29.98
CA SER A 27 15.48 -7.90 30.72
C SER A 27 14.67 -9.18 30.38
N LEU A 28 14.54 -9.53 29.10
CA LEU A 28 13.81 -10.73 28.66
C LEU A 28 14.57 -12.02 29.00
N LYS A 29 15.91 -12.00 28.95
CA LYS A 29 16.73 -13.11 29.39
C LYS A 29 16.64 -13.32 30.90
N ASP A 30 16.70 -12.26 31.68
CA ASP A 30 16.55 -12.31 33.14
C ASP A 30 15.16 -12.78 33.54
N LEU A 31 14.10 -12.31 32.86
CA LEU A 31 12.77 -12.84 33.06
C LEU A 31 12.69 -14.34 32.74
N SER A 32 13.35 -14.78 31.68
CA SER A 32 13.44 -16.21 31.31
C SER A 32 14.12 -17.02 32.42
N TYR A 33 15.17 -16.49 33.02
CA TYR A 33 15.85 -17.11 34.16
C TYR A 33 14.89 -17.26 35.35
N PHE A 34 14.25 -16.17 35.81
CA PHE A 34 13.35 -16.20 36.95
C PHE A 34 12.18 -17.18 36.77
N LEU A 35 11.57 -17.17 35.58
CA LEU A 35 10.49 -18.12 35.25
C LEU A 35 10.99 -19.56 35.23
N SER A 36 12.16 -19.81 34.67
CA SER A 36 12.72 -21.18 34.61
C SER A 36 13.05 -21.70 36.00
N GLU A 37 13.57 -20.85 36.91
CA GLU A 37 13.84 -21.21 38.29
C GLU A 37 12.56 -21.49 39.09
N TYR A 38 11.52 -20.69 38.86
CA TYR A 38 10.26 -20.85 39.56
C TYR A 38 9.49 -22.14 39.09
N TYR A 39 9.34 -22.29 37.78
CA TYR A 39 8.58 -23.41 37.21
C TYR A 39 9.42 -24.69 37.00
N LYS A 40 10.72 -24.64 37.20
CA LYS A 40 11.69 -25.71 36.90
C LYS A 40 11.55 -26.27 35.50
N LYS A 41 11.24 -25.40 34.55
CA LYS A 41 11.09 -25.68 33.09
C LYS A 41 11.65 -24.52 32.31
N LYS A 42 12.20 -24.81 31.12
CA LYS A 42 12.58 -23.78 30.17
C LYS A 42 11.35 -23.02 29.64
N VAL A 43 11.55 -21.77 29.28
CA VAL A 43 10.48 -20.90 28.79
C VAL A 43 10.31 -21.00 27.28
N ILE A 44 9.09 -20.76 26.81
CA ILE A 44 8.79 -20.48 25.41
C ILE A 44 8.55 -18.98 25.31
N ILE A 45 9.25 -18.30 24.41
CA ILE A 45 9.09 -16.86 24.19
C ILE A 45 8.26 -16.65 22.94
N LEU A 46 7.14 -15.91 23.09
CA LEU A 46 6.29 -15.50 21.99
C LEU A 46 6.38 -13.99 21.88
N LEU A 47 6.94 -13.49 20.79
CA LEU A 47 7.09 -12.06 20.51
C LEU A 47 6.25 -11.71 19.29
N ASP A 48 5.12 -11.09 19.52
CA ASP A 48 4.18 -10.70 18.49
C ASP A 48 4.46 -9.27 18.01
N GLU A 49 4.31 -9.03 16.71
CA GLU A 49 4.53 -7.72 16.06
C GLU A 49 5.86 -7.04 16.44
N TYR A 50 6.97 -7.81 16.41
CA TYR A 50 8.29 -7.32 16.84
C TYR A 50 8.77 -6.10 16.05
N ASP A 51 8.26 -5.90 14.86
CA ASP A 51 8.62 -4.83 13.93
C ASP A 51 7.78 -3.56 14.07
N THR A 52 6.66 -3.58 14.78
CA THR A 52 5.82 -2.40 15.01
C THR A 52 6.60 -1.25 15.65
N PRO A 53 7.35 -1.42 16.76
CA PRO A 53 8.13 -0.32 17.33
C PRO A 53 9.28 0.13 16.41
N MET A 54 9.73 -0.72 15.49
CA MET A 54 10.73 -0.35 14.49
C MET A 54 10.13 0.51 13.38
N GLN A 55 8.88 0.24 12.97
CA GLN A 55 8.14 1.10 12.04
C GLN A 55 7.95 2.50 12.63
N GLU A 56 7.58 2.59 13.90
CA GLU A 56 7.45 3.86 14.61
C GLU A 56 8.79 4.62 14.67
N ALA A 57 9.89 3.93 14.96
CA ALA A 57 11.22 4.53 14.97
C ALA A 57 11.62 5.08 13.58
N TYR A 58 11.26 4.38 12.52
CA TYR A 58 11.48 4.82 11.15
C TYR A 58 10.66 6.07 10.80
N ILE A 59 9.37 6.07 11.11
CA ILE A 59 8.46 7.21 10.83
C ILE A 59 8.88 8.47 11.60
N HIS A 60 9.35 8.30 12.84
CA HIS A 60 9.70 9.41 13.73
C HIS A 60 11.19 9.78 13.73
N GLY A 61 12.02 9.14 12.91
CA GLY A 61 13.41 9.55 12.65
C GLY A 61 14.43 9.18 13.73
N TYR A 62 14.13 8.22 14.64
CA TYR A 62 15.07 7.71 15.65
C TYR A 62 15.49 6.25 15.39
N TRP A 63 15.51 5.85 14.10
CA TRP A 63 15.79 4.50 13.64
C TRP A 63 17.11 3.91 14.13
N ASP A 64 18.22 4.62 13.95
CA ASP A 64 19.55 4.08 14.24
C ASP A 64 19.75 3.78 15.73
N GLU A 65 19.27 4.66 16.60
CA GLU A 65 19.33 4.49 18.04
C GLU A 65 18.48 3.28 18.47
N PHE A 66 17.26 3.20 17.99
CA PHE A 66 16.33 2.12 18.33
C PHE A 66 16.80 0.75 17.81
N VAL A 67 17.31 0.68 16.57
CA VAL A 67 17.85 -0.57 15.99
C VAL A 67 19.02 -1.11 16.80
N ASN A 68 19.92 -0.24 17.28
CA ASN A 68 21.03 -0.66 18.14
C ASN A 68 20.53 -1.24 19.47
N PHE A 69 19.54 -0.62 20.08
CA PHE A 69 18.88 -1.15 21.28
C PHE A 69 18.23 -2.52 21.02
N MET A 70 17.41 -2.64 19.98
CA MET A 70 16.71 -3.89 19.61
C MET A 70 17.68 -5.02 19.29
N ARG A 71 18.81 -4.71 18.64
CA ARG A 71 19.85 -5.70 18.38
C ARG A 71 20.41 -6.30 19.68
N GLY A 72 20.70 -5.47 20.66
CA GLY A 72 21.15 -5.91 21.99
C GLY A 72 20.10 -6.78 22.67
N LEU A 73 18.85 -6.32 22.73
CA LEU A 73 17.73 -7.03 23.34
C LEU A 73 17.50 -8.42 22.71
N LEU A 74 17.41 -8.49 21.37
CA LEU A 74 17.14 -9.75 20.67
C LEU A 74 18.33 -10.72 20.74
N ASN A 75 19.57 -10.22 20.68
CA ASN A 75 20.76 -11.05 20.85
C ASN A 75 20.83 -11.64 22.26
N SER A 76 20.66 -10.84 23.29
CA SER A 76 20.62 -11.32 24.67
C SER A 76 19.50 -12.36 24.89
N THR A 77 18.34 -12.09 24.32
CA THR A 77 17.15 -12.94 24.51
C THR A 77 17.26 -14.28 23.78
N PHE A 78 17.77 -14.30 22.53
CA PHE A 78 17.62 -15.46 21.64
C PHE A 78 18.91 -16.20 21.34
N LYS A 79 20.10 -15.54 21.36
CA LYS A 79 21.35 -16.15 20.89
C LYS A 79 21.94 -17.17 21.86
N THR A 80 21.98 -16.87 23.14
CA THR A 80 22.67 -17.68 24.16
C THR A 80 21.87 -17.77 25.45
N ASN A 81 20.54 -17.84 25.35
CA ASN A 81 19.68 -17.95 26.51
C ASN A 81 19.48 -19.43 26.90
N PRO A 82 20.16 -19.94 27.97
CA PRO A 82 20.04 -21.33 28.37
C PRO A 82 18.69 -21.68 28.98
N TYR A 83 17.92 -20.68 29.36
CA TYR A 83 16.60 -20.79 30.00
C TYR A 83 15.45 -20.89 28.99
N MET A 84 15.74 -20.63 27.72
CA MET A 84 14.80 -20.70 26.63
C MET A 84 14.78 -22.11 26.01
N GLU A 85 13.60 -22.65 25.76
CA GLU A 85 13.39 -23.89 25.00
C GLU A 85 13.16 -23.57 23.52
N ARG A 86 12.29 -22.59 23.24
CA ARG A 86 11.88 -22.20 21.90
C ARG A 86 11.44 -20.75 21.90
N ALA A 87 11.56 -20.10 20.75
CA ALA A 87 10.96 -18.78 20.52
C ALA A 87 10.24 -18.75 19.19
N ILE A 88 9.17 -17.96 19.13
CA ILE A 88 8.42 -17.62 17.91
C ILE A 88 8.29 -16.10 17.89
N MET A 89 8.64 -15.51 16.77
CA MET A 89 8.48 -14.08 16.52
C MET A 89 7.59 -13.89 15.31
N THR A 90 6.64 -12.96 15.39
CA THR A 90 5.79 -12.56 14.27
C THR A 90 6.02 -11.10 13.92
N GLY A 91 5.81 -10.75 12.67
CA GLY A 91 5.91 -9.38 12.15
C GLY A 91 5.62 -9.36 10.66
N ILE A 92 5.28 -8.18 10.15
CA ILE A 92 5.03 -7.94 8.72
C ILE A 92 6.34 -7.84 7.96
N THR A 93 7.36 -7.22 8.59
CA THR A 93 8.64 -6.93 7.95
C THR A 93 9.74 -7.79 8.54
N ARG A 94 10.62 -8.28 7.67
CA ARG A 94 11.89 -8.83 8.12
C ARG A 94 12.90 -7.70 8.22
N VAL A 95 13.27 -7.32 9.43
CA VAL A 95 14.40 -6.43 9.62
C VAL A 95 15.66 -7.20 9.28
N SER A 96 16.37 -6.77 8.24
CA SER A 96 17.38 -7.54 7.54
C SER A 96 18.48 -8.10 8.45
N LYS A 97 19.16 -9.13 7.93
CA LYS A 97 20.35 -9.73 8.56
C LYS A 97 21.42 -8.71 8.98
N GLU A 98 21.53 -7.59 8.28
CA GLU A 98 22.59 -6.61 8.50
C GLU A 98 22.37 -5.66 9.68
N SER A 99 21.12 -5.54 10.19
CA SER A 99 20.83 -4.60 11.27
C SER A 99 20.50 -5.27 12.61
N VAL A 100 19.52 -6.16 12.66
CA VAL A 100 19.00 -6.70 13.94
C VAL A 100 19.24 -8.20 14.10
N PHE A 101 19.17 -8.96 13.02
CA PHE A 101 19.27 -10.42 13.04
C PHE A 101 20.60 -10.98 12.53
N SER A 102 21.59 -10.14 12.21
CA SER A 102 22.89 -10.59 11.70
C SER A 102 23.58 -11.61 12.59
N ASP A 103 23.30 -11.55 13.87
CA ASP A 103 23.91 -12.38 14.89
C ASP A 103 23.10 -13.61 15.30
N LEU A 104 21.86 -13.77 14.79
CA LEU A 104 20.99 -14.91 15.08
C LEU A 104 21.13 -16.01 14.03
N ASN A 105 22.00 -16.98 14.29
CA ASN A 105 22.38 -18.02 13.32
C ASN A 105 21.33 -19.13 13.14
N ASN A 106 20.39 -19.28 14.08
CA ASN A 106 19.42 -20.39 14.13
C ASN A 106 17.98 -19.96 13.79
N LEU A 107 17.83 -18.82 13.13
CA LEU A 107 16.53 -18.31 12.76
C LEU A 107 15.98 -19.05 11.53
N VAL A 108 14.82 -19.66 11.66
CA VAL A 108 14.03 -20.18 10.55
C VAL A 108 13.00 -19.11 10.18
N VAL A 109 13.09 -18.62 8.95
CA VAL A 109 12.18 -17.58 8.45
C VAL A 109 11.12 -18.22 7.58
N VAL A 110 9.87 -17.96 7.92
CA VAL A 110 8.70 -18.38 7.16
C VAL A 110 7.98 -17.12 6.67
N THR A 111 7.78 -17.04 5.37
CA THR A 111 7.12 -15.91 4.71
C THR A 111 5.80 -16.36 4.09
N THR A 112 5.05 -15.45 3.50
CA THR A 112 3.80 -15.75 2.78
C THR A 112 4.02 -16.70 1.58
N THR A 113 5.24 -16.77 1.04
CA THR A 113 5.58 -17.69 -0.07
C THR A 113 6.12 -19.04 0.39
N SER A 114 6.28 -19.27 1.70
CA SER A 114 6.78 -20.53 2.27
C SER A 114 5.68 -21.59 2.32
N GLU A 115 6.03 -22.83 1.96
CA GLU A 115 5.13 -23.98 2.10
C GLU A 115 4.93 -24.41 3.56
N GLN A 116 5.94 -24.14 4.40
CA GLN A 116 5.91 -24.50 5.81
C GLN A 116 4.88 -23.63 6.54
N TYR A 117 3.97 -24.28 7.28
CA TYR A 117 2.88 -23.64 8.04
C TYR A 117 1.85 -22.89 7.20
N ALA A 118 1.75 -23.17 5.90
CA ALA A 118 0.82 -22.49 4.99
C ALA A 118 -0.66 -22.62 5.43
N ASP A 119 -1.03 -23.69 6.11
CA ASP A 119 -2.38 -23.98 6.64
C ASP A 119 -2.57 -23.60 8.12
N CYS A 120 -1.54 -22.99 8.75
CA CYS A 120 -1.61 -22.65 10.18
C CYS A 120 -2.18 -21.25 10.45
N PHE A 121 -2.25 -20.41 9.43
CA PHE A 121 -2.70 -19.01 9.55
C PHE A 121 -3.87 -18.75 8.61
N GLY A 122 -4.88 -18.03 9.14
CA GLY A 122 -6.10 -17.77 8.42
C GLY A 122 -7.12 -18.93 8.53
N PHE A 123 -8.27 -18.76 7.89
CA PHE A 123 -9.27 -19.80 7.72
C PHE A 123 -9.27 -20.32 6.29
N THR A 124 -9.34 -21.63 6.15
CA THR A 124 -9.52 -22.27 4.84
C THR A 124 -10.95 -22.05 4.30
N GLU A 125 -11.14 -22.12 2.99
CA GLU A 125 -12.46 -22.00 2.36
C GLU A 125 -13.46 -23.00 2.97
N LYS A 126 -13.01 -24.23 3.27
CA LYS A 126 -13.84 -25.25 3.88
C LYS A 126 -14.38 -24.78 5.24
N GLU A 127 -13.51 -24.30 6.13
CA GLU A 127 -13.90 -23.83 7.46
C GLU A 127 -14.86 -22.63 7.39
N VAL A 128 -14.59 -21.70 6.46
CA VAL A 128 -15.45 -20.54 6.22
C VAL A 128 -16.82 -20.98 5.74
N PHE A 129 -16.90 -21.84 4.74
CA PHE A 129 -18.17 -22.27 4.16
C PHE A 129 -19.00 -23.13 5.13
N GLU A 130 -18.37 -24.01 5.91
CA GLU A 130 -19.04 -24.73 6.99
C GLU A 130 -19.59 -23.78 8.06
N SER A 131 -18.83 -22.73 8.40
CA SER A 131 -19.29 -21.72 9.35
C SER A 131 -20.47 -20.90 8.81
N ILE A 132 -20.41 -20.46 7.55
CA ILE A 132 -21.51 -19.74 6.87
C ILE A 132 -22.80 -20.59 6.87
N GLU A 133 -22.69 -21.90 6.62
CA GLU A 133 -23.83 -22.83 6.68
C GLU A 133 -24.42 -22.94 8.07
N LYS A 134 -23.57 -23.10 9.10
CA LYS A 134 -24.00 -23.15 10.51
C LYS A 134 -24.76 -21.90 10.95
N TYR A 135 -24.40 -20.74 10.39
CA TYR A 135 -25.07 -19.46 10.64
C TYR A 135 -26.30 -19.21 9.73
N GLY A 136 -26.67 -20.19 8.89
CA GLY A 136 -27.85 -20.12 8.02
C GLY A 136 -27.74 -19.12 6.87
N MET A 137 -26.52 -18.89 6.35
CA MET A 137 -26.23 -17.90 5.31
C MET A 137 -25.61 -18.54 4.05
N SER A 138 -26.04 -19.75 3.69
CA SER A 138 -25.49 -20.50 2.55
C SER A 138 -25.57 -19.74 1.20
N ASP A 139 -26.55 -18.84 1.07
CA ASP A 139 -26.72 -17.95 -0.08
C ASP A 139 -25.62 -16.89 -0.18
N LYS A 140 -24.84 -16.63 0.86
CA LYS A 140 -23.78 -15.62 0.92
C LYS A 140 -22.40 -16.12 0.52
N LYS A 141 -22.20 -17.41 0.31
CA LYS A 141 -20.86 -17.98 0.01
C LYS A 141 -20.14 -17.24 -1.12
N ALA A 142 -20.82 -17.02 -2.26
CA ALA A 142 -20.20 -16.37 -3.42
C ALA A 142 -19.75 -14.93 -3.13
N VAL A 143 -20.57 -14.15 -2.45
CA VAL A 143 -20.24 -12.77 -2.12
C VAL A 143 -19.19 -12.67 -1.02
N VAL A 144 -19.19 -13.58 -0.05
CA VAL A 144 -18.14 -13.67 0.99
C VAL A 144 -16.81 -14.03 0.35
N LYS A 145 -16.80 -14.96 -0.62
CA LYS A 145 -15.60 -15.27 -1.39
C LYS A 145 -15.05 -14.03 -2.09
N GLN A 146 -15.85 -13.26 -2.79
CA GLN A 146 -15.41 -12.02 -3.46
C GLN A 146 -14.84 -10.97 -2.49
N TRP A 147 -15.41 -10.88 -1.30
CA TRP A 147 -15.03 -9.86 -0.32
C TRP A 147 -13.79 -10.18 0.49
N TYR A 148 -13.62 -11.44 0.90
CA TYR A 148 -12.67 -11.80 1.96
C TYR A 148 -11.69 -12.91 1.59
N ASP A 149 -11.89 -13.59 0.46
CA ASP A 149 -10.97 -14.61 -0.04
C ASP A 149 -9.73 -13.97 -0.68
N GLY A 150 -8.71 -14.78 -0.90
CA GLY A 150 -7.60 -14.45 -1.79
C GLY A 150 -6.24 -14.42 -1.15
N PHE A 151 -6.09 -14.65 0.16
CA PHE A 151 -4.76 -14.84 0.73
C PHE A 151 -4.18 -16.15 0.21
N THR A 152 -2.88 -16.11 -0.11
CA THR A 152 -2.13 -17.27 -0.60
C THR A 152 -0.89 -17.43 0.26
N PHE A 153 -0.71 -18.60 0.85
CA PHE A 153 0.48 -18.97 1.62
C PHE A 153 1.14 -20.18 0.96
N GLY A 154 2.37 -20.01 0.48
CA GLY A 154 3.02 -21.02 -0.34
C GLY A 154 2.17 -21.38 -1.57
N SER A 155 1.84 -22.66 -1.73
CA SER A 155 0.93 -23.17 -2.77
C SER A 155 -0.54 -23.17 -2.34
N LEU A 156 -0.85 -22.93 -1.06
CA LEU A 156 -2.21 -22.96 -0.53
C LEU A 156 -2.94 -21.66 -0.84
N LYS A 157 -4.03 -21.76 -1.58
CA LYS A 157 -4.90 -20.67 -1.98
C LYS A 157 -6.21 -20.68 -1.20
N ASP A 158 -7.04 -19.66 -1.42
CA ASP A 158 -8.38 -19.54 -0.85
C ASP A 158 -8.34 -19.51 0.70
N ILE A 159 -7.43 -18.72 1.23
CA ILE A 159 -7.32 -18.45 2.68
C ILE A 159 -7.99 -17.11 2.97
N TYR A 160 -8.69 -17.07 4.10
CA TYR A 160 -9.49 -15.93 4.54
C TYR A 160 -8.93 -15.33 5.83
N ASN A 161 -9.03 -14.01 5.96
CA ASN A 161 -8.67 -13.31 7.18
C ASN A 161 -9.68 -13.66 8.31
N PRO A 162 -9.21 -14.20 9.46
CA PRO A 162 -10.08 -14.60 10.55
C PRO A 162 -10.89 -13.45 11.15
N TRP A 163 -10.31 -12.25 11.23
CA TRP A 163 -10.99 -11.07 11.76
C TRP A 163 -12.20 -10.71 10.90
N SER A 164 -12.00 -10.64 9.58
CA SER A 164 -13.07 -10.30 8.64
C SER A 164 -14.20 -11.32 8.65
N ILE A 165 -13.87 -12.62 8.63
CA ILE A 165 -14.87 -13.68 8.66
C ILE A 165 -15.63 -13.71 9.99
N THR A 166 -14.94 -13.60 11.12
CA THR A 166 -15.58 -13.60 12.44
C THR A 166 -16.56 -12.43 12.60
N ASN A 167 -16.15 -11.23 12.17
CA ASN A 167 -17.03 -10.06 12.23
C ASN A 167 -18.18 -10.15 11.23
N PHE A 168 -17.94 -10.67 10.01
CA PHE A 168 -19.02 -10.93 9.05
C PHE A 168 -20.07 -11.90 9.62
N LEU A 169 -19.66 -13.02 10.21
CA LEU A 169 -20.56 -13.99 10.83
C LEU A 169 -21.38 -13.36 11.96
N LYS A 170 -20.76 -12.49 12.76
CA LYS A 170 -21.40 -11.79 13.87
C LYS A 170 -22.41 -10.73 13.39
N GLU A 171 -22.00 -9.87 12.45
CA GLU A 171 -22.82 -8.72 12.01
C GLU A 171 -23.73 -9.03 10.82
N LYS A 172 -23.42 -10.08 10.06
CA LYS A 172 -24.10 -10.50 8.82
C LYS A 172 -24.12 -9.39 7.73
N LYS A 173 -23.13 -8.50 7.77
CA LYS A 173 -22.95 -7.39 6.83
C LYS A 173 -21.59 -7.48 6.16
N LEU A 174 -21.54 -7.14 4.88
CA LEU A 174 -20.28 -7.01 4.13
C LEU A 174 -19.70 -5.62 4.41
N LYS A 175 -18.49 -5.59 4.96
CA LYS A 175 -17.75 -4.38 5.30
C LYS A 175 -16.25 -4.66 5.26
N PRO A 176 -15.40 -3.64 5.08
CA PRO A 176 -13.96 -3.78 5.26
C PRO A 176 -13.59 -3.82 6.75
N TYR A 177 -13.66 -5.00 7.36
CA TYR A 177 -13.42 -5.16 8.79
C TYR A 177 -11.94 -5.09 9.15
N TRP A 178 -11.10 -5.85 8.47
CA TRP A 178 -9.67 -5.88 8.70
C TRP A 178 -8.98 -4.64 8.14
N ALA A 179 -9.29 -4.26 6.91
CA ALA A 179 -8.70 -3.12 6.25
C ALA A 179 -8.96 -1.78 6.97
N ALA A 180 -9.98 -1.72 7.83
CA ALA A 180 -10.30 -0.55 8.65
C ALA A 180 -9.52 -0.49 9.98
N THR A 181 -8.81 -1.55 10.39
CA THR A 181 -8.09 -1.62 11.68
C THR A 181 -6.63 -1.20 11.59
N SER A 182 -6.03 -1.24 10.41
CA SER A 182 -4.60 -0.99 10.22
C SER A 182 -4.29 0.50 10.08
N SER A 183 -3.23 0.97 10.74
CA SER A 183 -2.60 2.25 10.40
C SER A 183 -1.85 2.09 9.09
N ASN A 184 -2.42 2.58 7.98
CA ASN A 184 -1.81 2.51 6.65
C ASN A 184 -0.86 3.68 6.36
N ALA A 185 -0.41 4.41 7.40
CA ALA A 185 0.37 5.64 7.25
C ALA A 185 1.68 5.41 6.48
N LEU A 186 2.42 4.35 6.81
CA LEU A 186 3.67 4.02 6.12
C LEU A 186 3.42 3.70 4.64
N ILE A 187 2.45 2.84 4.34
CA ILE A 187 2.12 2.45 2.96
C ILE A 187 1.62 3.67 2.17
N SER A 188 0.74 4.47 2.78
CA SER A 188 0.24 5.70 2.19
C SER A 188 1.38 6.62 1.77
N ARG A 189 2.30 6.88 2.70
CA ARG A 189 3.48 7.72 2.47
C ARG A 189 4.36 7.15 1.36
N LEU A 190 4.71 5.87 1.41
CA LEU A 190 5.57 5.24 0.42
C LEU A 190 4.98 5.31 -1.01
N ILE A 191 3.67 5.04 -1.18
CA ILE A 191 3.03 5.15 -2.49
C ILE A 191 2.98 6.63 -2.92
N GLN A 192 2.67 7.54 -2.01
CA GLN A 192 2.58 8.97 -2.31
C GLN A 192 3.92 9.55 -2.77
N GLU A 193 5.02 9.17 -2.13
CA GLU A 193 6.38 9.61 -2.43
C GLU A 193 7.05 8.82 -3.59
N SER A 194 6.47 7.70 -4.04
CA SER A 194 7.04 6.85 -5.09
C SER A 194 7.04 7.49 -6.47
N SER A 195 7.80 6.89 -7.39
CA SER A 195 7.89 7.29 -8.80
C SER A 195 6.56 7.16 -9.54
N ALA A 196 6.49 7.78 -10.71
CA ALA A 196 5.38 7.62 -11.64
C ALA A 196 5.17 6.16 -12.07
N GLU A 197 6.25 5.39 -12.21
CA GLU A 197 6.19 3.97 -12.58
C GLU A 197 5.44 3.15 -11.53
N ILE A 198 5.78 3.29 -10.25
CA ILE A 198 5.09 2.60 -9.13
C ILE A 198 3.60 2.98 -9.10
N LYS A 199 3.28 4.27 -9.25
CA LYS A 199 1.89 4.74 -9.28
C LYS A 199 1.10 4.18 -10.46
N SER A 200 1.72 4.08 -11.63
CA SER A 200 1.11 3.46 -12.82
C SER A 200 0.84 1.96 -12.62
N LEU A 201 1.76 1.25 -11.95
CA LEU A 201 1.52 -0.15 -11.56
C LEU A 201 0.38 -0.25 -10.54
N MET A 202 0.29 0.66 -9.57
CA MET A 202 -0.83 0.74 -8.62
C MET A 202 -2.16 1.01 -9.33
N GLU A 203 -2.20 1.89 -10.34
CA GLU A 203 -3.37 2.11 -11.18
C GLU A 203 -3.83 0.80 -11.86
N SER A 204 -2.87 0.03 -12.40
CA SER A 204 -3.16 -1.26 -13.01
C SER A 204 -3.77 -2.25 -12.02
N LEU A 205 -3.24 -2.32 -10.80
CA LEU A 205 -3.75 -3.16 -9.72
C LEU A 205 -5.18 -2.77 -9.31
N VAL A 206 -5.43 -1.48 -9.08
CA VAL A 206 -6.76 -0.97 -8.68
C VAL A 206 -7.79 -1.20 -9.78
N ASN A 207 -7.38 -1.18 -11.05
CA ASN A 207 -8.20 -1.57 -12.19
C ASN A 207 -8.44 -3.09 -12.33
N GLY A 208 -7.97 -3.89 -11.36
CA GLY A 208 -8.17 -5.33 -11.35
C GLY A 208 -7.23 -6.12 -12.27
N LYS A 209 -6.13 -5.50 -12.70
CA LYS A 209 -5.08 -6.19 -13.47
C LYS A 209 -4.01 -6.73 -12.53
N SER A 210 -3.29 -7.76 -12.99
CA SER A 210 -2.05 -8.20 -12.36
C SER A 210 -0.86 -7.41 -12.90
N ILE A 211 0.14 -7.22 -12.07
CA ILE A 211 1.45 -6.67 -12.42
C ILE A 211 2.52 -7.75 -12.32
N GLU A 212 3.61 -7.58 -13.05
CA GLU A 212 4.76 -8.49 -12.97
C GLU A 212 5.99 -7.71 -12.50
N VAL A 213 6.49 -8.05 -11.33
CA VAL A 213 7.57 -7.32 -10.64
C VAL A 213 8.60 -8.28 -10.07
N ASN A 214 9.85 -7.82 -10.00
CA ASN A 214 10.92 -8.48 -9.25
C ASN A 214 11.18 -7.67 -7.99
N PHE A 215 11.27 -8.35 -6.85
CA PHE A 215 11.60 -7.74 -5.56
C PHE A 215 12.22 -8.77 -4.61
N ASP A 216 12.92 -8.29 -3.60
CA ASP A 216 13.40 -9.10 -2.50
C ASP A 216 12.27 -9.26 -1.47
N GLU A 217 11.87 -10.50 -1.15
CA GLU A 217 10.88 -10.77 -0.10
C GLU A 217 11.35 -10.35 1.30
N GLN A 218 12.65 -10.11 1.44
CA GLN A 218 13.25 -9.70 2.70
C GLN A 218 13.31 -8.17 2.79
N ILE A 219 12.24 -7.58 3.27
CA ILE A 219 12.14 -6.12 3.42
C ILE A 219 13.19 -5.61 4.39
N VAL A 220 13.88 -4.56 3.97
CA VAL A 220 14.83 -3.82 4.78
C VAL A 220 14.34 -2.39 4.88
N PHE A 221 13.96 -1.93 6.08
CA PHE A 221 13.45 -0.56 6.27
C PHE A 221 14.38 0.52 5.71
N ASN A 222 15.68 0.40 5.92
CA ASN A 222 16.66 1.35 5.41
C ASN A 222 16.84 1.32 3.88
N ARG A 223 16.21 0.38 3.18
CA ARG A 223 16.15 0.34 1.71
C ARG A 223 14.84 0.89 1.14
N LEU A 224 13.80 1.06 1.96
CA LEU A 224 12.51 1.59 1.48
C LEU A 224 12.64 2.93 0.77
N GLU A 225 13.59 3.79 1.19
CA GLU A 225 13.87 5.08 0.54
C GLU A 225 14.78 4.96 -0.70
N LYS A 226 15.53 3.87 -0.84
CA LYS A 226 16.53 3.70 -1.90
C LYS A 226 16.08 2.75 -3.00
N ASP A 227 15.19 1.82 -2.65
CA ASP A 227 14.69 0.77 -3.53
C ASP A 227 13.16 0.80 -3.53
N GLU A 228 12.59 1.47 -4.50
CA GLU A 228 11.13 1.57 -4.64
C GLU A 228 10.45 0.20 -4.81
N SER A 229 11.18 -0.83 -5.27
CA SER A 229 10.63 -2.19 -5.40
C SER A 229 10.29 -2.83 -4.05
N ALA A 230 10.89 -2.35 -2.95
CA ALA A 230 10.59 -2.79 -1.59
C ALA A 230 9.12 -2.55 -1.19
N ILE A 231 8.40 -1.63 -1.85
CA ILE A 231 6.97 -1.43 -1.61
C ILE A 231 6.15 -2.68 -1.92
N TRP A 232 6.54 -3.44 -2.96
CA TRP A 232 5.83 -4.68 -3.33
C TRP A 232 5.98 -5.75 -2.26
N SER A 233 7.17 -5.87 -1.67
CA SER A 233 7.42 -6.76 -0.55
C SER A 233 6.54 -6.41 0.64
N LEU A 234 6.45 -5.12 0.98
CA LEU A 234 5.63 -4.63 2.08
C LEU A 234 4.14 -4.90 1.84
N LEU A 235 3.64 -4.59 0.64
CA LEU A 235 2.24 -4.83 0.27
C LEU A 235 1.87 -6.32 0.27
N LEU A 236 2.80 -7.20 -0.16
CA LEU A 236 2.61 -8.64 -0.10
C LEU A 236 2.62 -9.16 1.33
N ALA A 237 3.63 -8.78 2.13
CA ALA A 237 3.76 -9.22 3.52
C ALA A 237 2.59 -8.73 4.40
N SER A 238 2.06 -7.53 4.11
CA SER A 238 0.85 -7.00 4.76
C SER A 238 -0.45 -7.66 4.27
N GLY A 239 -0.41 -8.55 3.27
CA GLY A 239 -1.59 -9.22 2.74
C GLY A 239 -2.46 -8.36 1.82
N TYR A 240 -2.00 -7.19 1.39
CA TYR A 240 -2.74 -6.34 0.45
C TYR A 240 -2.63 -6.80 -0.99
N LEU A 241 -1.54 -7.47 -1.31
CA LEU A 241 -1.36 -8.17 -2.58
C LEU A 241 -1.24 -9.67 -2.34
N LYS A 242 -1.53 -10.44 -3.38
CA LYS A 242 -1.32 -11.88 -3.44
C LYS A 242 -0.48 -12.26 -4.64
N VAL A 243 0.20 -13.40 -4.55
CA VAL A 243 0.96 -13.99 -5.64
C VAL A 243 0.03 -14.87 -6.49
N ASP A 244 -0.18 -14.47 -7.74
CA ASP A 244 -0.91 -15.30 -8.70
C ASP A 244 -0.02 -16.41 -9.28
N SER A 245 1.24 -16.08 -9.58
CA SER A 245 2.28 -17.01 -10.07
C SER A 245 3.68 -16.43 -9.88
N ILE A 246 4.67 -17.34 -9.87
CA ILE A 246 6.09 -16.99 -9.85
C ILE A 246 6.72 -17.55 -11.13
N VAL A 247 7.46 -16.70 -11.84
CA VAL A 247 8.20 -17.08 -13.07
C VAL A 247 9.67 -16.77 -12.83
N HIS A 248 10.53 -17.74 -13.08
CA HIS A 248 11.96 -17.57 -12.97
C HIS A 248 12.55 -17.09 -14.30
N LYS A 249 13.28 -15.97 -14.31
CA LYS A 249 13.86 -15.38 -15.51
C LYS A 249 15.39 -15.35 -15.45
N GLY A 250 16.00 -15.31 -16.62
CA GLY A 250 17.45 -15.21 -16.75
C GLY A 250 18.21 -16.49 -16.39
N ILE A 251 19.53 -16.42 -16.51
CA ILE A 251 20.45 -17.54 -16.20
C ILE A 251 20.52 -17.77 -14.68
N THR A 252 20.34 -16.73 -13.91
CA THR A 252 20.36 -16.72 -12.44
C THR A 252 19.04 -17.22 -11.83
N LEU A 253 18.02 -17.50 -12.67
CA LEU A 253 16.69 -17.94 -12.24
C LEU A 253 16.06 -16.96 -11.23
N GLU A 254 16.17 -15.66 -11.48
CA GLU A 254 15.57 -14.64 -10.64
C GLU A 254 14.05 -14.76 -10.58
N PRO A 255 13.45 -14.76 -9.37
CA PRO A 255 12.01 -14.85 -9.26
C PRO A 255 11.33 -13.54 -9.69
N TRP A 256 10.35 -13.66 -10.58
CA TRP A 256 9.44 -12.59 -10.95
C TRP A 256 8.04 -12.97 -10.50
N TYR A 257 7.42 -12.09 -9.73
CA TYR A 257 6.14 -12.31 -9.10
C TYR A 257 5.04 -11.63 -9.92
N ARG A 258 4.03 -12.40 -10.26
CA ARG A 258 2.79 -11.84 -10.78
C ARG A 258 1.87 -11.58 -9.59
N LEU A 259 1.60 -10.30 -9.33
CA LEU A 259 0.84 -9.84 -8.18
C LEU A 259 -0.52 -9.28 -8.61
N SER A 260 -1.52 -9.49 -7.79
CA SER A 260 -2.84 -8.85 -7.88
C SER A 260 -3.32 -8.42 -6.49
N ILE A 261 -4.34 -7.53 -6.44
CA ILE A 261 -4.97 -7.15 -5.17
C ILE A 261 -5.68 -8.37 -4.60
N THR A 262 -5.56 -8.57 -3.29
CA THR A 262 -6.03 -9.76 -2.60
C THR A 262 -7.54 -9.98 -2.77
N ASN A 263 -8.37 -8.96 -2.49
CA ASN A 263 -9.83 -9.06 -2.54
C ASN A 263 -10.51 -7.68 -2.53
N LEU A 264 -11.86 -7.65 -2.48
CA LEU A 264 -12.63 -6.41 -2.47
C LEU A 264 -12.44 -5.59 -1.18
N GLU A 265 -12.18 -6.24 -0.04
CA GLU A 265 -11.87 -5.54 1.21
C GLU A 265 -10.61 -4.70 1.06
N THR A 266 -9.56 -5.26 0.44
CA THR A 266 -8.31 -4.56 0.16
C THR A 266 -8.48 -3.45 -0.88
N ILE A 267 -9.31 -3.67 -1.91
CA ILE A 267 -9.64 -2.59 -2.86
C ILE A 267 -10.30 -1.42 -2.13
N SER A 268 -11.22 -1.70 -1.18
CA SER A 268 -11.85 -0.66 -0.36
C SER A 268 -10.82 0.11 0.49
N MET A 269 -9.80 -0.58 1.01
CA MET A 269 -8.70 0.05 1.75
C MET A 269 -7.91 1.01 0.86
N PHE A 270 -7.43 0.56 -0.31
CA PHE A 270 -6.72 1.44 -1.26
C PHE A 270 -7.59 2.63 -1.68
N SER A 271 -8.90 2.38 -1.88
CA SER A 271 -9.86 3.45 -2.18
C SER A 271 -9.86 4.54 -1.11
N ASN A 272 -9.94 4.14 0.16
CA ASN A 272 -9.93 5.10 1.27
C ASN A 272 -8.57 5.79 1.42
N LEU A 273 -7.46 5.06 1.18
CA LEU A 273 -6.11 5.59 1.25
C LEU A 273 -5.92 6.71 0.20
N PHE A 274 -6.29 6.46 -1.06
CA PHE A 274 -6.14 7.46 -2.13
C PHE A 274 -7.08 8.66 -1.94
N LYS A 275 -8.31 8.44 -1.47
CA LYS A 275 -9.20 9.54 -1.07
C LYS A 275 -8.60 10.37 0.07
N GLY A 276 -7.94 9.72 1.01
CA GLY A 276 -7.26 10.38 2.14
C GLY A 276 -6.16 11.35 1.71
N TRP A 277 -5.49 11.12 0.58
CA TRP A 277 -4.47 12.04 0.06
C TRP A 277 -5.02 13.42 -0.28
N PHE A 278 -6.31 13.48 -0.58
CA PHE A 278 -7.02 14.71 -0.94
C PHE A 278 -7.98 15.16 0.18
N ALA A 279 -7.87 14.55 1.39
CA ALA A 279 -8.86 14.76 2.47
C ALA A 279 -8.87 16.18 3.03
N ASP A 280 -7.70 16.84 3.10
CA ASP A 280 -7.59 18.23 3.54
C ASP A 280 -8.22 19.19 2.50
N VAL A 281 -8.47 18.68 1.29
CA VAL A 281 -9.11 19.35 0.14
C VAL A 281 -10.40 18.61 -0.25
N SER A 282 -10.89 17.69 0.57
CA SER A 282 -11.93 16.69 0.21
C SER A 282 -13.27 17.29 -0.24
N SER A 283 -13.63 18.48 0.27
CA SER A 283 -14.76 19.23 -0.27
C SER A 283 -14.51 19.67 -1.72
N ASN A 284 -13.26 19.93 -2.08
CA ASN A 284 -12.89 20.48 -3.38
C ASN A 284 -12.72 19.39 -4.44
N TYR A 285 -12.25 18.19 -4.08
CA TYR A 285 -12.07 17.11 -5.05
C TYR A 285 -13.39 16.60 -5.65
N ASN A 286 -14.40 16.38 -4.82
CA ASN A 286 -15.75 16.05 -5.29
C ASN A 286 -16.35 17.18 -6.14
N GLU A 287 -16.04 18.43 -5.84
CA GLU A 287 -16.44 19.58 -6.62
C GLU A 287 -15.71 19.65 -7.97
N PHE A 288 -14.41 19.26 -8.01
CA PHE A 288 -13.71 19.11 -9.29
C PHE A 288 -14.40 18.10 -10.21
N VAL A 289 -14.74 16.92 -9.71
CA VAL A 289 -15.44 15.88 -10.49
C VAL A 289 -16.80 16.38 -10.98
N LYS A 290 -17.55 17.10 -10.16
CA LYS A 290 -18.82 17.74 -10.57
C LYS A 290 -18.58 18.81 -11.65
N ALA A 291 -17.57 19.64 -11.48
CA ALA A 291 -17.20 20.67 -12.45
C ALA A 291 -16.79 20.04 -13.80
N LEU A 292 -16.03 18.96 -13.77
CA LEU A 292 -15.64 18.19 -14.96
C LEU A 292 -16.89 17.68 -15.72
N PHE A 293 -17.82 17.06 -15.01
CA PHE A 293 -19.05 16.54 -15.63
C PHE A 293 -20.01 17.62 -16.12
N SER A 294 -20.00 18.80 -15.51
CA SER A 294 -20.78 19.95 -15.97
C SER A 294 -20.08 20.81 -17.03
N GLY A 295 -18.80 20.55 -17.32
CA GLY A 295 -17.99 21.35 -18.23
C GLY A 295 -17.62 22.76 -17.68
N ASP A 296 -17.68 22.94 -16.36
CA ASP A 296 -17.28 24.19 -15.70
C ASP A 296 -15.76 24.31 -15.54
N VAL A 297 -15.10 24.72 -16.62
CA VAL A 297 -13.63 24.89 -16.67
C VAL A 297 -13.14 25.88 -15.62
N LYS A 298 -13.93 26.92 -15.30
CA LYS A 298 -13.54 27.90 -14.28
C LYS A 298 -13.50 27.29 -12.89
N ALA A 299 -14.50 26.51 -12.51
CA ALA A 299 -14.51 25.78 -11.25
C ALA A 299 -13.39 24.73 -11.21
N MET A 300 -13.16 24.00 -12.32
CA MET A 300 -12.04 23.03 -12.42
C MET A 300 -10.71 23.71 -12.14
N ASN A 301 -10.45 24.88 -12.71
CA ASN A 301 -9.21 25.64 -12.48
C ASN A 301 -9.04 26.04 -11.02
N VAL A 302 -10.10 26.53 -10.37
CA VAL A 302 -10.05 26.91 -8.94
C VAL A 302 -9.67 25.70 -8.10
N TYR A 303 -10.42 24.62 -8.22
CA TYR A 303 -10.19 23.39 -7.42
C TYR A 303 -8.84 22.76 -7.68
N MET A 304 -8.40 22.74 -8.95
CA MET A 304 -7.13 22.11 -9.30
C MET A 304 -5.92 22.90 -8.76
N ASN A 305 -5.99 24.23 -8.72
CA ASN A 305 -4.96 25.04 -8.11
C ASN A 305 -4.96 24.89 -6.58
N ASP A 306 -6.11 24.81 -5.92
CA ASP A 306 -6.20 24.56 -4.48
C ASP A 306 -5.61 23.19 -4.13
N VAL A 307 -5.95 22.14 -4.91
CA VAL A 307 -5.40 20.79 -4.77
C VAL A 307 -3.89 20.80 -5.00
N ALA A 308 -3.41 21.45 -6.06
CA ALA A 308 -1.99 21.54 -6.37
C ALA A 308 -1.20 22.24 -5.25
N MET A 309 -1.71 23.34 -4.72
CA MET A 309 -1.07 24.08 -3.62
C MET A 309 -0.91 23.25 -2.34
N SER A 310 -1.90 22.43 -2.00
CA SER A 310 -1.89 21.63 -0.78
C SER A 310 -1.13 20.31 -0.93
N THR A 311 -1.21 19.66 -2.12
CA THR A 311 -0.70 18.30 -2.33
C THR A 311 0.72 18.27 -2.90
N PHE A 312 1.16 19.25 -3.67
CA PHE A 312 2.53 19.28 -4.21
C PHE A 312 3.60 19.21 -3.12
N SER A 313 3.35 19.82 -1.94
CA SER A 313 4.29 19.73 -0.80
C SER A 313 4.41 18.32 -0.23
N SER A 314 3.36 17.51 -0.27
CA SER A 314 3.38 16.13 0.23
C SER A 314 3.91 15.12 -0.80
N PHE A 315 3.88 15.45 -2.09
CA PHE A 315 4.51 14.64 -3.15
C PHE A 315 5.99 14.98 -3.37
N ASP A 316 6.48 16.04 -2.71
CA ASP A 316 7.79 16.69 -2.94
C ASP A 316 8.88 16.29 -1.93
N THR A 317 8.58 15.43 -0.96
CA THR A 317 9.47 15.10 0.16
C THR A 317 10.60 14.12 -0.18
N GLY A 318 10.81 13.78 -1.44
CA GLY A 318 11.94 12.95 -1.88
C GLY A 318 13.24 13.76 -2.06
N ASN A 319 14.40 13.18 -1.73
CA ASN A 319 15.73 13.76 -1.92
C ASN A 319 15.96 14.20 -3.39
N HIS A 320 15.82 15.52 -3.65
CA HIS A 320 16.07 16.20 -4.94
C HIS A 320 15.21 15.77 -6.14
N PRO A 321 13.87 15.96 -6.12
CA PRO A 321 13.09 15.86 -7.35
C PRO A 321 13.47 16.99 -8.30
N SER A 322 13.71 16.67 -9.56
CA SER A 322 13.81 17.70 -10.61
C SER A 322 12.45 18.39 -10.78
N ASP A 323 12.42 19.68 -11.07
CA ASP A 323 11.17 20.44 -11.33
C ASP A 323 10.27 19.82 -12.41
N ARG A 324 10.82 18.95 -13.27
CA ARG A 324 10.08 18.20 -14.30
C ARG A 324 9.41 16.91 -13.80
N SER A 325 9.86 16.30 -12.70
CA SER A 325 9.28 15.05 -12.18
C SER A 325 8.09 15.27 -11.25
N GLN A 326 7.93 16.46 -10.68
CA GLN A 326 6.86 16.81 -9.75
C GLN A 326 5.47 16.76 -10.39
N PRO A 327 5.24 17.37 -11.57
CA PRO A 327 3.95 17.32 -12.24
C PRO A 327 3.51 15.91 -12.61
N GLU A 328 4.45 15.04 -13.01
CA GLU A 328 4.16 13.65 -13.37
C GLU A 328 3.72 12.82 -12.16
N ARG A 329 4.38 12.99 -11.01
CA ARG A 329 3.98 12.33 -9.76
C ARG A 329 2.59 12.77 -9.28
N PHE A 330 2.32 14.06 -9.37
CA PHE A 330 1.00 14.63 -9.05
C PHE A 330 -0.07 14.06 -9.99
N TYR A 331 0.18 14.03 -11.27
CA TYR A 331 -0.70 13.46 -12.28
C TYR A 331 -1.12 12.03 -11.93
N HIS A 332 -0.18 11.14 -11.66
CA HIS A 332 -0.49 9.76 -11.29
C HIS A 332 -1.28 9.65 -9.97
N GLY A 333 -0.98 10.49 -8.98
CA GLY A 333 -1.77 10.56 -7.76
C GLY A 333 -3.21 11.01 -8.02
N PHE A 334 -3.38 12.01 -8.89
CA PHE A 334 -4.69 12.50 -9.32
C PHE A 334 -5.49 11.43 -10.07
N VAL A 335 -4.85 10.69 -10.97
CA VAL A 335 -5.49 9.56 -11.68
C VAL A 335 -5.94 8.46 -10.72
N LEU A 336 -5.12 8.12 -9.74
CA LEU A 336 -5.52 7.15 -8.70
C LEU A 336 -6.75 7.62 -7.91
N GLY A 337 -6.82 8.92 -7.59
CA GLY A 337 -7.99 9.52 -6.96
C GLY A 337 -9.24 9.42 -7.84
N LEU A 338 -9.14 9.76 -9.12
CA LEU A 338 -10.23 9.63 -10.09
C LEU A 338 -10.71 8.18 -10.22
N LEU A 339 -9.79 7.23 -10.38
CA LEU A 339 -10.08 5.80 -10.48
C LEU A 339 -10.99 5.32 -9.37
N VAL A 340 -10.80 5.84 -8.18
CA VAL A 340 -11.54 5.41 -6.99
C VAL A 340 -12.94 6.05 -6.91
N ASP A 341 -13.06 7.33 -7.22
CA ASP A 341 -14.31 8.07 -7.02
C ASP A 341 -15.37 7.83 -8.10
N ILE A 342 -14.92 7.60 -9.34
CA ILE A 342 -15.85 7.52 -10.49
C ILE A 342 -15.92 6.13 -11.12
N ARG A 343 -15.19 5.14 -10.61
CA ARG A 343 -15.07 3.78 -11.20
C ARG A 343 -16.42 3.08 -11.41
N ASP A 344 -17.42 3.40 -10.61
CA ASP A 344 -18.74 2.78 -10.72
C ASP A 344 -19.49 3.29 -11.97
N ASN A 345 -19.19 4.51 -12.40
CA ASN A 345 -19.85 5.17 -13.54
C ASN A 345 -18.96 5.23 -14.79
N TYR A 346 -17.62 5.22 -14.60
CA TYR A 346 -16.63 5.36 -15.66
C TYR A 346 -15.53 4.29 -15.57
N GLU A 347 -15.06 3.85 -16.72
CA GLU A 347 -13.78 3.17 -16.84
C GLU A 347 -12.71 4.26 -17.02
N VAL A 348 -11.71 4.30 -16.12
CA VAL A 348 -10.59 5.25 -16.21
C VAL A 348 -9.45 4.55 -16.90
N LEU A 349 -9.00 5.10 -18.02
CA LEU A 349 -7.87 4.63 -18.81
C LEU A 349 -6.77 5.69 -18.72
N SER A 350 -5.57 5.28 -18.34
CA SER A 350 -4.42 6.17 -18.24
C SER A 350 -3.25 5.65 -19.06
N ASN A 351 -2.45 6.56 -19.59
CA ASN A 351 -1.17 6.30 -20.26
C ASN A 351 -1.23 5.19 -21.35
N ARG A 352 -2.30 5.20 -22.18
CA ARG A 352 -2.53 4.18 -23.21
C ARG A 352 -2.34 4.74 -24.61
N GLU A 353 -1.97 3.84 -25.53
CA GLU A 353 -1.90 4.16 -26.95
C GLU A 353 -3.31 4.21 -27.55
N SER A 354 -3.62 5.26 -28.29
CA SER A 354 -4.81 5.40 -29.13
C SER A 354 -4.48 6.21 -30.38
N GLY A 355 -5.06 5.83 -31.51
CA GLY A 355 -4.76 6.47 -32.78
C GLY A 355 -3.26 6.44 -33.10
N PHE A 356 -2.65 7.63 -33.26
CA PHE A 356 -1.23 7.81 -33.58
C PHE A 356 -0.36 8.19 -32.38
N GLY A 357 -0.88 8.11 -31.14
CA GLY A 357 -0.14 8.55 -29.97
C GLY A 357 -0.63 7.91 -28.66
N ARG A 358 -0.20 8.51 -27.55
CA ARG A 358 -0.50 8.11 -26.20
C ARG A 358 -1.23 9.25 -25.52
N TYR A 359 -2.42 8.99 -24.97
CA TYR A 359 -3.16 9.94 -24.15
C TYR A 359 -2.83 9.73 -22.66
N ASP A 360 -3.02 10.77 -21.86
CA ASP A 360 -2.74 10.69 -20.45
C ASP A 360 -3.90 10.10 -19.65
N VAL A 361 -5.12 10.64 -19.80
CA VAL A 361 -6.32 10.07 -19.14
C VAL A 361 -7.52 10.10 -20.07
N VAL A 362 -8.25 8.99 -20.14
CA VAL A 362 -9.56 8.92 -20.78
C VAL A 362 -10.58 8.33 -19.82
N LEU A 363 -11.70 9.01 -19.67
CA LEU A 363 -12.86 8.53 -18.93
C LEU A 363 -13.91 8.01 -19.90
N VAL A 364 -14.15 6.70 -19.86
CA VAL A 364 -15.13 6.01 -20.72
C VAL A 364 -16.37 5.73 -19.90
N PRO A 365 -17.53 6.30 -20.26
CA PRO A 365 -18.76 6.06 -19.50
C PRO A 365 -19.20 4.60 -19.61
N ARG A 366 -19.66 4.02 -18.49
CA ARG A 366 -20.25 2.68 -18.47
C ARG A 366 -21.71 2.67 -18.98
N GLU A 367 -22.38 3.79 -18.83
CA GLU A 367 -23.75 3.99 -19.35
C GLU A 367 -23.72 4.69 -20.70
N LYS A 368 -24.53 4.20 -21.65
CA LYS A 368 -24.66 4.81 -22.97
C LYS A 368 -25.30 6.20 -22.89
N GLY A 369 -24.80 7.12 -23.70
CA GLY A 369 -25.35 8.47 -23.82
C GLY A 369 -24.76 9.49 -22.84
N ARG A 370 -23.83 9.09 -21.97
CA ARG A 370 -23.02 10.02 -21.16
C ARG A 370 -21.80 10.48 -21.93
N ASP A 371 -21.25 11.64 -21.53
CA ASP A 371 -20.03 12.18 -22.09
C ASP A 371 -18.82 11.36 -21.69
N ALA A 372 -17.89 11.17 -22.63
CA ALA A 372 -16.51 10.70 -22.40
C ALA A 372 -15.57 11.90 -22.32
N PHE A 373 -14.48 11.75 -21.60
CA PHE A 373 -13.50 12.83 -21.38
C PHE A 373 -12.12 12.36 -21.77
N VAL A 374 -11.43 13.17 -22.58
CA VAL A 374 -10.01 12.99 -22.93
C VAL A 374 -9.23 14.14 -22.30
N MET A 375 -8.24 13.81 -21.51
CA MET A 375 -7.40 14.76 -20.79
C MET A 375 -5.94 14.55 -21.16
N GLU A 376 -5.26 15.61 -21.53
CA GLU A 376 -3.84 15.64 -21.84
C GLU A 376 -3.13 16.61 -20.90
N PHE A 377 -2.00 16.18 -20.35
CA PHE A 377 -1.26 16.89 -19.33
C PHE A 377 0.11 17.31 -19.87
N LYS A 378 0.45 18.58 -19.72
CA LYS A 378 1.74 19.12 -20.17
C LYS A 378 2.36 20.02 -19.12
N VAL A 379 3.68 19.99 -19.07
CA VAL A 379 4.49 20.91 -18.27
C VAL A 379 4.91 22.07 -19.16
N PHE A 380 4.76 23.29 -18.64
CA PHE A 380 5.18 24.52 -19.32
C PHE A 380 6.67 24.48 -19.63
N ASP A 381 7.02 24.80 -20.87
CA ASP A 381 8.40 24.95 -21.33
C ASP A 381 8.69 26.40 -21.64
N ASP A 382 9.44 27.08 -20.78
CA ASP A 382 9.81 28.50 -20.90
C ASP A 382 10.70 28.80 -22.09
N SER A 383 11.27 27.78 -22.73
CA SER A 383 12.08 27.95 -23.94
C SER A 383 11.25 28.03 -25.24
N GLU A 384 10.02 27.49 -25.24
CA GLU A 384 9.18 27.41 -26.44
C GLU A 384 7.82 28.11 -26.28
N GLU A 385 7.38 28.37 -25.04
CA GLU A 385 6.05 28.86 -24.71
C GLU A 385 6.09 30.21 -23.97
N SER A 386 5.12 31.06 -24.20
CA SER A 386 5.04 32.39 -23.55
C SER A 386 4.19 32.37 -22.27
N GLY A 387 3.37 31.35 -22.05
CA GLY A 387 2.51 31.20 -20.90
C GLY A 387 1.76 29.87 -20.88
N LEU A 388 1.05 29.60 -19.77
CA LEU A 388 0.28 28.37 -19.61
C LEU A 388 -0.82 28.19 -20.67
N GLU A 389 -1.31 29.26 -21.25
CA GLU A 389 -2.28 29.24 -22.36
C GLU A 389 -1.71 28.54 -23.60
N ASP A 390 -0.42 28.75 -23.90
CA ASP A 390 0.26 28.09 -25.01
C ASP A 390 0.42 26.60 -24.76
N THR A 391 0.74 26.22 -23.49
CA THR A 391 0.83 24.84 -23.05
C THR A 391 -0.53 24.12 -23.15
N VAL A 392 -1.62 24.77 -22.73
CA VAL A 392 -2.99 24.25 -22.89
C VAL A 392 -3.31 24.03 -24.37
N ALA A 393 -3.01 25.02 -25.20
CA ALA A 393 -3.26 24.90 -26.64
C ALA A 393 -2.41 23.78 -27.28
N ALA A 394 -1.18 23.55 -26.78
CA ALA A 394 -0.34 22.43 -27.22
C ALA A 394 -0.91 21.08 -26.78
N ALA A 395 -1.48 20.99 -25.59
CA ALA A 395 -2.14 19.78 -25.12
C ALA A 395 -3.38 19.44 -25.96
N LEU A 396 -4.25 20.42 -26.21
CA LEU A 396 -5.44 20.24 -27.04
C LEU A 396 -5.08 19.87 -28.50
N ARG A 397 -4.09 20.54 -29.10
CA ARG A 397 -3.58 20.14 -30.44
C ARG A 397 -3.09 18.71 -30.47
N GLN A 398 -2.43 18.22 -29.42
CA GLN A 398 -1.97 16.83 -29.36
C GLN A 398 -3.13 15.84 -29.36
N ILE A 399 -4.21 16.11 -28.64
CA ILE A 399 -5.43 15.28 -28.67
C ILE A 399 -5.95 15.15 -30.10
N ASP A 400 -6.08 16.27 -30.81
CA ASP A 400 -6.59 16.31 -32.18
C ASP A 400 -5.65 15.63 -33.18
N GLU A 401 -4.34 15.99 -33.17
CA GLU A 401 -3.35 15.46 -34.10
C GLU A 401 -3.11 13.95 -33.94
N LYS A 402 -3.22 13.45 -32.72
CA LYS A 402 -3.03 12.03 -32.40
C LYS A 402 -4.31 11.20 -32.51
N ASN A 403 -5.46 11.83 -32.77
CA ASN A 403 -6.75 11.17 -32.96
C ASN A 403 -7.13 10.28 -31.77
N TYR A 404 -7.01 10.79 -30.56
CA TYR A 404 -7.26 10.01 -29.33
C TYR A 404 -8.70 9.53 -29.22
N ASP A 405 -9.63 10.15 -29.94
CA ASP A 405 -11.04 9.80 -29.98
C ASP A 405 -11.33 8.44 -30.65
N THR A 406 -10.40 7.94 -31.47
CA THR A 406 -10.59 6.70 -32.26
C THR A 406 -11.10 5.54 -31.39
N GLN A 407 -10.50 5.33 -30.24
CA GLN A 407 -10.90 4.27 -29.33
C GLN A 407 -12.31 4.47 -28.73
N LEU A 408 -12.72 5.72 -28.54
CA LEU A 408 -14.04 6.07 -28.01
C LEU A 408 -15.12 5.88 -29.08
N LEU A 409 -14.83 6.30 -30.32
CA LEU A 409 -15.70 6.11 -31.47
C LEU A 409 -15.92 4.62 -31.76
N ASP A 410 -14.85 3.81 -31.70
CA ASP A 410 -14.92 2.35 -31.88
C ASP A 410 -15.79 1.67 -30.81
N ARG A 411 -15.87 2.26 -29.61
CA ARG A 411 -16.77 1.81 -28.53
C ARG A 411 -18.22 2.33 -28.69
N GLY A 412 -18.50 3.08 -29.76
CA GLY A 412 -19.83 3.59 -30.08
C GLY A 412 -20.24 4.86 -29.33
N ILE A 413 -19.27 5.62 -28.81
CA ILE A 413 -19.49 6.93 -28.21
C ILE A 413 -19.60 7.94 -29.36
N SER A 414 -20.63 8.80 -29.35
CA SER A 414 -20.78 9.85 -30.36
C SER A 414 -19.71 10.92 -30.19
N GLU A 415 -19.19 11.45 -31.30
CA GLU A 415 -18.23 12.56 -31.32
C GLU A 415 -18.71 13.76 -30.48
N ASN A 416 -20.00 14.09 -30.53
CA ASN A 416 -20.56 15.20 -29.72
C ASN A 416 -20.50 14.95 -28.20
N ASN A 417 -20.34 13.71 -27.79
CA ASN A 417 -20.24 13.29 -26.40
C ASN A 417 -18.78 13.08 -25.95
N ILE A 418 -17.79 13.49 -26.75
CA ILE A 418 -16.37 13.45 -26.36
C ILE A 418 -15.97 14.86 -26.01
N LYS A 419 -15.41 15.03 -24.80
CA LYS A 419 -14.94 16.32 -24.28
C LYS A 419 -13.43 16.27 -24.10
N HIS A 420 -12.74 17.28 -24.60
CA HIS A 420 -11.30 17.42 -24.54
C HIS A 420 -10.90 18.46 -23.49
N TYR A 421 -9.88 18.13 -22.69
CA TYR A 421 -9.31 19.07 -21.72
C TYR A 421 -7.79 19.00 -21.77
N GLY A 422 -7.16 20.16 -21.96
CA GLY A 422 -5.72 20.35 -21.83
C GLY A 422 -5.39 20.87 -20.43
N PHE A 423 -4.44 20.23 -19.76
CA PHE A 423 -3.93 20.62 -18.45
C PHE A 423 -2.49 21.09 -18.58
N ALA A 424 -2.22 22.32 -18.19
CA ALA A 424 -0.89 22.92 -18.19
C ALA A 424 -0.39 23.13 -16.77
N PHE A 425 0.84 22.71 -16.49
CA PHE A 425 1.47 22.82 -15.17
C PHE A 425 2.71 23.69 -15.22
N CYS A 426 2.86 24.63 -14.27
CA CYS A 426 4.07 25.40 -14.04
C CYS A 426 4.32 25.51 -12.53
N GLY A 427 5.22 24.68 -11.99
CA GLY A 427 5.39 24.52 -10.54
C GLY A 427 4.06 24.13 -9.89
N LYS A 428 3.56 24.93 -8.95
CA LYS A 428 2.28 24.72 -8.25
C LYS A 428 1.06 25.33 -8.94
N LYS A 429 1.22 25.91 -10.13
CA LYS A 429 0.13 26.50 -10.90
C LYS A 429 -0.38 25.54 -11.95
N VAL A 430 -1.70 25.45 -12.08
CA VAL A 430 -2.39 24.62 -13.06
C VAL A 430 -3.34 25.51 -13.86
N LEU A 431 -3.34 25.36 -15.17
CA LEU A 431 -4.34 25.95 -16.07
C LEU A 431 -5.00 24.84 -16.88
N ILE A 432 -6.33 24.82 -16.89
CA ILE A 432 -7.16 23.87 -17.65
C ILE A 432 -7.91 24.64 -18.70
N GLY A 433 -7.93 24.12 -19.93
CA GLY A 433 -8.76 24.62 -21.03
C GLY A 433 -9.38 23.49 -21.84
N CYS A 434 -10.39 23.83 -22.68
CA CYS A 434 -11.12 22.90 -23.54
C CYS A 434 -11.32 23.51 -24.94
#